data_da86d9e9dd19ec822867061f59712ea3
#
_entry.id   da86d9e9dd19ec822867061f59712ea3
#
_cell.length_a   1.000
_cell.length_b   1.000
_cell.length_c   1.000
_cell.angle_alpha   90.00
_cell.angle_beta   90.00
_cell.angle_gamma   90.00
#
_symmetry.space_group_name_H-M   'P 1'
#
loop_
_entity.id
_entity.type
_entity.pdbx_description
1 polymer ?
#
loop_
_entity_poly.entity_id
_entity_poly.type
_entity_poly.pdbx_seq_one_letter_code
_entity_poly.pdbx_strand_id
1 'polypeptide(L)'
;MSSIGVDLQVLAHPECDAGVLEESDFVGSSELLMKEAMRLASEGSTNIMLITECGTAERVLAESEHEINLLGSCVMCRHMKRTQLEDILQALREPEPEQIIEIDEDIIHRARKSLSEMFRLAE
;
A
#
# COMPACT_ATOMS: atom_id res chain seq x y z
N MET A 1 -38.57 6.57 5.77
CA MET A 1 -37.78 6.09 4.63
C MET A 1 -36.61 5.33 5.24
N SER A 2 -36.67 3.99 5.17
CA SER A 2 -35.58 3.15 5.71
C SER A 2 -34.35 3.35 4.83
N SER A 3 -33.29 3.96 5.39
CA SER A 3 -31.97 3.90 4.80
C SER A 3 -31.56 2.43 4.77
N ILE A 4 -31.37 1.89 3.59
CA ILE A 4 -30.66 0.62 3.41
C ILE A 4 -29.24 0.94 3.86
N GLY A 5 -28.95 0.68 5.14
CA GLY A 5 -27.61 0.81 5.68
C GLY A 5 -26.74 -0.28 5.06
N VAL A 6 -26.02 0.06 4.02
CA VAL A 6 -24.90 -0.76 3.57
C VAL A 6 -23.83 -0.56 4.64
N ASP A 7 -23.49 -1.63 5.36
CA ASP A 7 -22.37 -1.62 6.28
C ASP A 7 -21.08 -1.56 5.44
N LEU A 8 -20.60 -0.35 5.21
CA LEU A 8 -19.42 -0.07 4.40
C LEU A 8 -18.25 0.30 5.31
N GLN A 9 -17.18 -0.46 5.23
CA GLN A 9 -15.93 -0.18 5.94
C GLN A 9 -14.95 0.55 5.00
N VAL A 10 -14.50 1.73 5.41
CA VAL A 10 -13.59 2.57 4.63
C VAL A 10 -12.18 2.49 5.20
N LEU A 11 -11.26 1.93 4.41
CA LEU A 11 -9.86 1.75 4.78
C LEU A 11 -8.98 2.63 3.88
N ALA A 12 -8.18 3.54 4.45
CA ALA A 12 -7.40 4.51 3.70
C ALA A 12 -5.90 4.46 4.01
N HIS A 13 -5.09 4.74 2.98
CA HIS A 13 -3.65 4.92 3.14
C HIS A 13 -3.35 6.29 3.75
N PRO A 14 -2.36 6.43 4.67
CA PRO A 14 -2.06 7.69 5.35
C PRO A 14 -1.60 8.83 4.43
N GLU A 15 -1.28 8.55 3.16
CA GLU A 15 -0.97 9.57 2.16
C GLU A 15 -2.23 10.17 1.48
N CYS A 16 -3.43 9.76 1.87
CA CYS A 16 -4.67 10.37 1.42
C CYS A 16 -4.85 11.77 2.02
N ASP A 17 -5.68 12.59 1.37
CA ASP A 17 -6.04 13.90 1.88
C ASP A 17 -6.70 13.82 3.26
N ALA A 18 -6.49 14.85 4.10
CA ALA A 18 -6.98 14.87 5.47
C ALA A 18 -8.50 14.59 5.57
N GLY A 19 -9.30 15.16 4.67
CA GLY A 19 -10.75 14.92 4.65
C GLY A 19 -11.13 13.47 4.36
N VAL A 20 -10.30 12.72 3.62
CA VAL A 20 -10.50 11.28 3.40
C VAL A 20 -10.15 10.50 4.67
N LEU A 21 -9.06 10.88 5.34
CA LEU A 21 -8.61 10.21 6.56
C LEU A 21 -9.61 10.41 7.71
N GLU A 22 -10.22 11.59 7.82
CA GLU A 22 -11.24 11.90 8.82
C GLU A 22 -12.52 11.06 8.67
N GLU A 23 -12.88 10.69 7.44
CA GLU A 23 -14.07 9.88 7.12
C GLU A 23 -13.76 8.37 7.02
N SER A 24 -12.52 7.96 7.28
CA SER A 24 -12.09 6.57 7.18
C SER A 24 -12.25 5.84 8.51
N ASP A 25 -12.72 4.58 8.45
CA ASP A 25 -12.85 3.72 9.63
C ASP A 25 -11.48 3.17 10.09
N PHE A 26 -10.54 3.05 9.15
CA PHE A 26 -9.19 2.58 9.44
C PHE A 26 -8.17 3.26 8.53
N VAL A 27 -7.03 3.65 9.10
CA VAL A 27 -5.89 4.24 8.37
C VAL A 27 -4.63 3.44 8.64
N GLY A 28 -3.96 3.01 7.57
CA GLY A 28 -2.75 2.19 7.71
C GLY A 28 -1.95 2.03 6.42
N SER A 29 -0.75 1.48 6.55
CA SER A 29 0.07 1.10 5.40
C SER A 29 -0.64 0.05 4.54
N SER A 30 -0.19 -0.13 3.29
CA SER A 30 -0.79 -1.13 2.37
C SER A 30 -0.88 -2.52 2.99
N GLU A 31 0.13 -2.95 3.76
CA GLU A 31 0.12 -4.23 4.46
C GLU A 31 -0.93 -4.28 5.58
N LEU A 32 -1.07 -3.19 6.35
CA LEU A 32 -2.08 -3.09 7.40
C LEU A 32 -3.49 -3.04 6.82
N LEU A 33 -3.70 -2.34 5.69
CA LEU A 33 -4.98 -2.31 4.99
C LEU A 33 -5.38 -3.70 4.49
N MET A 34 -4.43 -4.48 3.96
CA MET A 34 -4.68 -5.87 3.56
C MET A 34 -5.11 -6.73 4.75
N LYS A 35 -4.34 -6.70 5.85
CA LYS A 35 -4.65 -7.47 7.06
C LYS A 35 -6.03 -7.10 7.61
N GLU A 36 -6.35 -5.82 7.66
CA GLU A 36 -7.64 -5.34 8.15
C GLU A 36 -8.79 -5.74 7.22
N ALA A 37 -8.63 -5.64 5.91
CA ALA A 37 -9.63 -6.09 4.95
C ALA A 37 -9.91 -7.60 5.10
N MET A 38 -8.87 -8.42 5.24
CA MET A 38 -9.03 -9.87 5.45
C MET A 38 -9.68 -10.19 6.80
N ARG A 39 -9.34 -9.46 7.87
CA ARG A 39 -9.97 -9.60 9.18
C ARG A 39 -11.47 -9.29 9.11
N LEU A 40 -11.84 -8.15 8.52
CA LEU A 40 -13.23 -7.74 8.33
C LEU A 40 -14.02 -8.78 7.51
N ALA A 41 -13.43 -9.29 6.42
CA ALA A 41 -14.05 -10.33 5.62
C ALA A 41 -14.30 -11.62 6.43
N SER A 42 -13.35 -12.03 7.27
CA SER A 42 -13.50 -13.20 8.14
C SER A 42 -14.60 -13.03 9.20
N GLU A 43 -14.90 -11.79 9.58
CA GLU A 43 -15.97 -11.43 10.51
C GLU A 43 -17.34 -11.23 9.82
N GLY A 44 -17.38 -11.37 8.49
CA GLY A 44 -18.62 -11.29 7.69
C GLY A 44 -18.92 -9.90 7.11
N SER A 45 -18.00 -8.94 7.25
CA SER A 45 -18.12 -7.66 6.56
C SER A 45 -17.76 -7.82 5.09
N THR A 46 -18.74 -7.67 4.22
CA THR A 46 -18.59 -7.93 2.78
C THR A 46 -18.31 -6.68 1.94
N ASN A 47 -18.65 -5.49 2.45
CA ASN A 47 -18.49 -4.25 1.71
C ASN A 47 -17.34 -3.43 2.28
N ILE A 48 -16.21 -3.44 1.60
CA ILE A 48 -14.98 -2.77 2.01
C ILE A 48 -14.56 -1.80 0.91
N MET A 49 -14.35 -0.54 1.27
CA MET A 49 -13.75 0.45 0.39
C MET A 49 -12.27 0.59 0.71
N LEU A 50 -11.40 0.26 -0.24
CA LEU A 50 -9.96 0.46 -0.14
C LEU A 50 -9.56 1.72 -0.90
N ILE A 51 -9.08 2.72 -0.16
CA ILE A 51 -8.56 3.97 -0.72
C ILE A 51 -7.03 3.92 -0.69
N THR A 52 -6.48 3.21 -1.66
CA THR A 52 -5.04 2.98 -1.86
C THR A 52 -4.76 2.68 -3.33
N GLU A 53 -3.52 2.30 -3.66
CA GLU A 53 -3.12 1.90 -5.01
C GLU A 53 -3.78 0.56 -5.41
N CYS A 54 -4.15 0.42 -6.69
CA CYS A 54 -4.91 -0.73 -7.23
C CYS A 54 -4.28 -2.09 -6.90
N GLY A 55 -2.96 -2.21 -6.94
CA GLY A 55 -2.28 -3.48 -6.68
C GLY A 55 -2.57 -4.04 -5.29
N THR A 56 -2.88 -3.20 -4.31
CA THR A 56 -3.29 -3.65 -2.97
C THR A 56 -4.66 -4.32 -3.02
N ALA A 57 -5.62 -3.74 -3.74
CA ALA A 57 -6.96 -4.30 -3.89
C ALA A 57 -6.93 -5.65 -4.63
N GLU A 58 -6.15 -5.74 -5.72
CA GLU A 58 -5.95 -6.99 -6.48
C GLU A 58 -5.37 -8.09 -5.60
N ARG A 59 -4.41 -7.78 -4.73
CA ARG A 59 -3.83 -8.74 -3.79
C ARG A 59 -4.84 -9.20 -2.75
N VAL A 60 -5.63 -8.30 -2.17
CA VAL A 60 -6.70 -8.67 -1.22
C VAL A 60 -7.67 -9.65 -1.86
N LEU A 61 -8.11 -9.41 -3.11
CA LEU A 61 -9.00 -10.31 -3.82
C LEU A 61 -8.36 -11.67 -4.13
N ALA A 62 -7.07 -11.68 -4.47
CA ALA A 62 -6.35 -12.90 -4.80
C ALA A 62 -6.01 -13.78 -3.57
N GLU A 63 -5.75 -13.15 -2.43
CA GLU A 63 -5.32 -13.83 -1.20
C GLU A 63 -6.47 -14.13 -0.23
N SER A 64 -7.66 -13.50 -0.42
CA SER A 64 -8.81 -13.71 0.44
C SER A 64 -9.49 -15.06 0.18
N GLU A 65 -9.74 -15.81 1.24
CA GLU A 65 -10.57 -17.03 1.22
C GLU A 65 -12.07 -16.72 1.39
N HIS A 66 -12.42 -15.46 1.66
CA HIS A 66 -13.78 -15.00 1.91
C HIS A 66 -14.29 -14.14 0.76
N GLU A 67 -15.61 -14.11 0.59
CA GLU A 67 -16.25 -13.22 -0.38
C GLU A 67 -16.14 -11.76 0.08
N ILE A 68 -15.51 -10.93 -0.73
CA ILE A 68 -15.32 -9.49 -0.47
C ILE A 68 -15.82 -8.69 -1.66
N ASN A 69 -16.74 -7.75 -1.41
CA ASN A 69 -17.10 -6.70 -2.34
C ASN A 69 -16.15 -5.51 -2.12
N LEU A 70 -15.03 -5.51 -2.82
CA LEU A 70 -14.14 -4.36 -2.80
C LEU A 70 -14.74 -3.23 -3.65
N LEU A 71 -15.17 -2.21 -2.95
CA LEU A 71 -15.51 -0.92 -3.54
C LEU A 71 -14.23 -0.08 -3.48
N GLY A 72 -13.68 0.28 -4.59
CA GLY A 72 -12.45 1.05 -4.59
C GLY A 72 -12.29 1.87 -5.85
N SER A 73 -11.78 3.09 -5.68
CA SER A 73 -11.20 3.81 -6.79
C SER A 73 -9.88 3.12 -7.13
N CYS A 74 -9.77 2.60 -8.32
CA CYS A 74 -8.48 2.18 -8.85
C CYS A 74 -7.62 3.42 -9.09
N VAL A 75 -6.95 3.90 -8.04
CA VAL A 75 -5.98 4.99 -8.16
C VAL A 75 -4.66 4.37 -8.56
N MET A 76 -4.33 4.46 -9.83
CA MET A 76 -3.00 4.10 -10.31
C MET A 76 -2.01 5.21 -9.97
N CYS A 77 -1.09 4.92 -9.06
CA CYS A 77 0.04 5.82 -8.83
C CYS A 77 0.96 5.78 -10.07
N ARG A 78 0.92 6.84 -10.87
CA ARG A 78 1.76 6.96 -12.08
C ARG A 78 3.26 6.88 -11.78
N HIS A 79 3.68 7.18 -10.56
CA HIS A 79 5.09 7.07 -10.15
C HIS A 79 5.48 5.62 -9.88
N MET A 80 4.62 4.85 -9.22
CA MET A 80 4.86 3.41 -8.97
C MET A 80 4.83 2.58 -10.27
N LYS A 81 4.06 3.02 -11.27
CA LYS A 81 3.94 2.31 -12.56
C LYS A 81 4.94 2.78 -13.63
N ARG A 82 5.91 3.63 -13.28
CA ARG A 82 6.96 4.07 -14.22
C ARG A 82 8.01 2.99 -14.47
N THR A 83 8.34 2.22 -13.45
CA THR A 83 9.30 1.12 -13.57
C THR A 83 8.55 -0.13 -14.02
N GLN A 84 8.91 -0.66 -15.17
CA GLN A 84 8.36 -1.89 -15.72
C GLN A 84 9.30 -3.08 -15.42
N LEU A 85 8.79 -4.29 -15.57
CA LEU A 85 9.58 -5.50 -15.33
C LEU A 85 10.80 -5.60 -16.27
N GLU A 86 10.63 -5.13 -17.50
CA GLU A 86 11.67 -5.07 -18.51
C GLU A 86 12.81 -4.13 -18.09
N ASP A 87 12.50 -2.98 -17.48
CA ASP A 87 13.49 -2.02 -16.95
C ASP A 87 14.32 -2.67 -15.84
N ILE A 88 13.66 -3.41 -14.95
CA ILE A 88 14.35 -4.14 -13.87
C ILE A 88 15.26 -5.23 -14.44
N LEU A 89 14.76 -5.98 -15.41
CA LEU A 89 15.53 -7.05 -16.04
C LEU A 89 16.75 -6.50 -16.78
N GLN A 90 16.58 -5.39 -17.50
CA GLN A 90 17.67 -4.70 -18.20
C GLN A 90 18.70 -4.19 -17.21
N ALA A 91 18.29 -3.49 -16.14
CA ALA A 91 19.20 -2.97 -15.12
C ALA A 91 20.00 -4.07 -14.38
N LEU A 92 19.42 -5.27 -14.23
CA LEU A 92 20.12 -6.40 -13.62
C LEU A 92 21.11 -7.11 -14.57
N ARG A 93 20.86 -7.06 -15.88
CA ARG A 93 21.70 -7.72 -16.88
C ARG A 93 22.81 -6.82 -17.40
N GLU A 94 22.47 -5.59 -17.73
CA GLU A 94 23.34 -4.62 -18.35
C GLU A 94 22.92 -3.20 -17.95
N PRO A 95 23.27 -2.75 -16.72
CA PRO A 95 22.83 -1.45 -16.22
C PRO A 95 23.42 -0.32 -17.05
N GLU A 96 22.59 0.64 -17.42
CA GLU A 96 23.03 1.89 -18.01
C GLU A 96 23.79 2.73 -16.95
N PRO A 97 24.74 3.60 -17.36
CA PRO A 97 25.50 4.42 -16.41
C PRO A 97 24.62 5.22 -15.44
N GLU A 98 23.47 5.72 -15.90
CA GLU A 98 22.51 6.50 -15.13
C GLU A 98 21.75 5.65 -14.08
N GLN A 99 21.76 4.33 -14.21
CA GLN A 99 21.16 3.39 -13.26
C GLN A 99 22.14 3.00 -12.14
N ILE A 100 23.44 3.33 -12.30
CA ILE A 100 24.45 3.04 -11.30
C ILE A 100 24.53 4.23 -10.34
N ILE A 101 24.13 4.01 -9.10
CA ILE A 101 24.15 5.04 -8.07
C ILE A 101 25.42 4.90 -7.23
N GLU A 102 26.29 5.88 -7.32
CA GLU A 102 27.45 6.01 -6.46
C GLU A 102 27.16 7.05 -5.36
N ILE A 103 27.35 6.66 -4.12
CA ILE A 103 27.15 7.52 -2.95
C ILE A 103 28.46 7.54 -2.15
N ASP A 104 28.85 8.72 -1.70
CA ASP A 104 30.01 8.90 -0.84
C ASP A 104 29.88 8.04 0.43
N GLU A 105 30.98 7.35 0.81
CA GLU A 105 30.98 6.40 1.94
C GLU A 105 30.60 7.06 3.28
N ASP A 106 30.98 8.33 3.51
CA ASP A 106 30.63 9.04 4.72
C ASP A 106 29.10 9.31 4.78
N ILE A 107 28.50 9.61 3.63
CA ILE A 107 27.03 9.75 3.51
C ILE A 107 26.34 8.40 3.78
N ILE A 108 26.85 7.31 3.21
CA ILE A 108 26.34 5.95 3.45
C ILE A 108 26.39 5.63 4.94
N HIS A 109 27.55 5.90 5.58
CA HIS A 109 27.74 5.60 7.00
C HIS A 109 26.72 6.37 7.89
N ARG A 110 26.54 7.67 7.64
CA ARG A 110 25.59 8.49 8.39
C ARG A 110 24.13 8.08 8.16
N ALA A 111 23.75 7.78 6.90
CA ALA A 111 22.40 7.32 6.56
C ALA A 111 22.10 5.96 7.20
N ARG A 112 23.06 5.02 7.18
CA ARG A 112 22.91 3.70 7.82
C ARG A 112 22.62 3.80 9.31
N LYS A 113 23.24 4.76 10.01
CA LYS A 113 22.96 5.00 11.43
C LYS A 113 21.48 5.34 11.67
N SER A 114 20.89 6.22 10.85
CA SER A 114 19.48 6.60 10.96
C SER A 114 18.55 5.41 10.71
N LEU A 115 18.85 4.59 9.69
CA LEU A 115 18.08 3.37 9.40
C LEU A 115 18.18 2.35 10.55
N SER A 116 19.37 2.16 11.12
CA SER A 116 19.57 1.23 12.25
C SER A 116 18.76 1.66 13.48
N GLU A 117 18.71 2.97 13.78
CA GLU A 117 17.88 3.50 14.87
C GLU A 117 16.38 3.32 14.58
N MET A 118 15.95 3.51 13.34
CA MET A 118 14.55 3.28 12.95
C MET A 118 14.16 1.81 13.20
N PHE A 119 14.99 0.84 12.78
CA PHE A 119 14.71 -0.58 13.01
C PHE A 119 14.69 -0.92 14.50
N ARG A 120 15.64 -0.41 15.27
CA ARG A 120 15.69 -0.62 16.73
C ARG A 120 14.45 -0.10 17.47
N LEU A 121 13.84 0.98 16.97
CA LEU A 121 12.62 1.57 17.55
C LEU A 121 11.33 0.87 17.09
N ALA A 122 11.41 0.07 16.03
CA ALA A 122 10.27 -0.68 15.47
C ALA A 122 10.14 -2.10 16.04
N GLU A 123 11.14 -2.60 16.80
CA GLU A 123 11.11 -3.85 17.57
C GLU A 123 10.39 -3.64 18.92
#